data_086df46ded8dfbf20e975f6bcbe45d71
#
_entry.id   086df46ded8dfbf20e975f6bcbe45d71
#
_cell.length_a   1.000
_cell.length_b   1.000
_cell.length_c   1.000
_cell.angle_alpha   90.00
_cell.angle_beta   90.00
_cell.angle_gamma   90.00
#
_symmetry.space_group_name_H-M   'P 1'
#
loop_
_entity.id
_entity.type
_entity.pdbx_description
1 polymer ?
#
loop_
_entity_poly.entity_id
_entity_poly.type
_entity_poly.pdbx_seq_one_letter_code
_entity_poly.pdbx_strand_id
1 'polypeptide(L)' 'MIKIVNDQFTAVGAGTYTLKSTGALTIQFDLGDGEGYQTITDGVFTEAKTVLIALPSCDLKIISAGANKLTIA' A
#
# COMPACT_ATOMS: atom_id res chain seq x y z
N MET A 1 5.83 5.52 11.59
CA MET A 1 5.41 6.00 10.26
C MET A 1 6.35 5.45 9.22
N ILE A 2 5.79 4.79 8.21
CA ILE A 2 6.56 4.13 7.14
C ILE A 2 6.22 4.84 5.83
N LYS A 3 7.23 5.09 4.99
CA LYS A 3 7.04 5.66 3.66
C LYS A 3 7.67 4.73 2.65
N ILE A 4 6.91 4.39 1.61
CA ILE A 4 7.40 3.55 0.51
C ILE A 4 7.17 4.24 -0.83
N VAL A 5 8.06 3.97 -1.77
CA VAL A 5 8.02 4.48 -3.13
C VAL A 5 7.76 3.33 -4.11
N ASN A 6 7.66 3.65 -5.40
CA ASN A 6 7.36 2.64 -6.41
C ASN A 6 8.28 1.41 -6.27
N ASP A 7 7.66 0.25 -6.30
CA ASP A 7 8.30 -1.07 -6.27
C ASP A 7 9.03 -1.41 -4.95
N GLN A 8 8.93 -0.58 -3.93
CA GLN A 8 9.38 -0.94 -2.59
C GLN A 8 8.29 -1.69 -1.84
N PHE A 9 8.70 -2.58 -0.96
CA PHE A 9 7.76 -3.27 -0.08
C PHE A 9 8.14 -3.08 1.38
N THR A 10 7.17 -3.26 2.26
CA THR A 10 7.36 -3.25 3.71
C THR A 10 6.43 -4.25 4.36
N ALA A 11 6.92 -4.94 5.38
CA ALA A 11 6.10 -5.85 6.16
C ALA A 11 5.25 -5.03 7.15
N VAL A 12 3.98 -5.38 7.28
CA VAL A 12 3.08 -4.79 8.28
C VAL A 12 2.39 -5.89 9.07
N GLY A 13 2.14 -5.64 10.34
CA GLY A 13 1.33 -6.51 11.18
C GLY A 13 -0.16 -6.27 10.94
N ALA A 14 -1.00 -7.19 11.39
CA ALA A 14 -2.44 -7.03 11.32
C ALA A 14 -2.88 -5.79 12.12
N GLY A 15 -3.75 -4.97 11.55
CA GLY A 15 -4.26 -3.77 12.21
C GLY A 15 -4.92 -2.83 11.23
N THR A 16 -5.39 -1.69 11.74
CA THR A 16 -5.96 -0.64 10.92
C THR A 16 -4.93 0.45 10.72
N TYR A 17 -4.73 0.83 9.45
CA TYR A 17 -3.69 1.78 9.07
C TYR A 17 -4.29 2.97 8.34
N THR A 18 -3.69 4.13 8.57
CA THR A 18 -3.93 5.32 7.75
C THR A 18 -2.94 5.30 6.60
N LEU A 19 -3.45 5.24 5.37
CA LEU A 19 -2.65 5.19 4.15
C LEU A 19 -2.84 6.49 3.40
N LYS A 20 -1.74 7.24 3.24
CA LYS A 20 -1.76 8.54 2.56
C LYS A 20 -0.88 8.47 1.32
N SER A 21 -1.46 8.71 0.16
CA SER A 21 -0.74 8.81 -1.11
C SER A 21 -0.46 10.26 -1.48
N THR A 22 0.65 10.50 -2.17
CA THR A 22 0.98 11.82 -2.72
C THR A 22 0.41 12.02 -4.13
N GLY A 23 -0.14 10.97 -4.72
CA GLY A 23 -0.73 11.03 -6.06
C GLY A 23 -1.25 9.66 -6.48
N ALA A 24 -1.42 9.46 -7.79
CA ALA A 24 -1.93 8.20 -8.32
C ALA A 24 -0.98 7.05 -8.04
N LEU A 25 -1.48 5.99 -7.43
CA LEU A 25 -0.74 4.76 -7.18
C LEU A 25 -1.71 3.60 -6.90
N THR A 26 -1.19 2.38 -6.99
CA THR A 26 -1.93 1.16 -6.65
C THR A 26 -1.22 0.48 -5.50
N ILE A 27 -1.99 0.10 -4.47
CA ILE A 27 -1.47 -0.63 -3.31
C ILE A 27 -1.71 -2.11 -3.52
N GLN A 28 -0.66 -2.91 -3.36
CA GLN A 28 -0.72 -4.37 -3.45
C GLN A 28 -0.24 -4.99 -2.15
N PHE A 29 -0.69 -6.21 -1.88
CA PHE A 29 -0.29 -6.94 -0.69
C PHE A 29 -0.02 -8.40 -1.03
N ASP A 30 0.90 -9.00 -0.27
CA ASP A 30 1.26 -10.41 -0.36
C ASP A 30 1.08 -11.03 1.02
N LEU A 31 0.19 -12.00 1.12
CA LEU A 31 -0.10 -12.70 2.36
C LEU A 31 0.94 -13.78 2.72
N GLY A 32 1.88 -14.05 1.81
CA GLY A 32 2.85 -15.11 2.00
C GLY A 32 2.28 -16.51 1.77
N ASP A 33 1.16 -16.59 1.05
CA ASP A 33 0.44 -17.84 0.77
C ASP A 33 0.83 -18.47 -0.59
N GLY A 34 1.81 -17.90 -1.27
CA GLY A 34 2.26 -18.38 -2.58
C GLY A 34 1.52 -17.79 -3.77
N GLU A 35 0.50 -16.95 -3.52
CA GLU A 35 -0.29 -16.32 -4.60
C GLU A 35 0.35 -15.03 -5.12
N GLY A 36 1.38 -14.52 -4.43
CA GLY A 36 2.06 -13.28 -4.80
C GLY A 36 1.28 -12.04 -4.42
N TYR A 37 1.65 -10.92 -5.04
CA TYR A 37 1.02 -9.63 -4.76
C TYR A 37 -0.33 -9.51 -5.45
N GLN A 38 -1.31 -9.02 -4.71
CA GLN A 38 -2.66 -8.77 -5.21
C GLN A 38 -3.04 -7.33 -4.91
N THR A 39 -3.84 -6.71 -5.78
CA THR A 39 -4.33 -5.35 -5.58
C THR A 39 -5.35 -5.33 -4.45
N ILE A 40 -5.16 -4.42 -3.50
CA ILE A 40 -6.11 -4.23 -2.40
C ILE A 40 -7.37 -3.56 -2.93
N THR A 41 -8.55 -4.05 -2.54
CA THR A 41 -9.81 -3.34 -2.75
C THR A 41 -9.69 -1.96 -2.11
N ASP A 42 -10.10 -0.91 -2.79
CA ASP A 42 -9.93 0.50 -2.39
C ASP A 42 -8.46 0.97 -2.34
N GLY A 43 -7.53 0.18 -2.84
CA GLY A 43 -6.11 0.53 -2.90
C GLY A 43 -5.66 1.15 -4.22
N VAL A 44 -6.58 1.48 -5.12
CA VAL A 44 -6.27 2.15 -6.39
C VAL A 44 -6.60 3.63 -6.25
N PHE A 45 -5.56 4.46 -6.25
CA PHE A 45 -5.71 5.91 -6.10
C PHE A 45 -5.44 6.58 -7.44
N THR A 46 -6.33 7.50 -7.83
CA THR A 46 -6.16 8.31 -9.05
C THR A 46 -5.61 9.70 -8.74
N GLU A 47 -5.52 10.05 -7.45
CA GLU A 47 -5.03 11.35 -6.98
C GLU A 47 -4.51 11.21 -5.55
N ALA A 48 -3.90 12.27 -5.01
CA ALA A 48 -3.49 12.30 -3.61
C ALA A 48 -4.71 12.08 -2.71
N LYS A 49 -4.63 11.12 -1.80
CA LYS A 49 -5.76 10.72 -0.98
C LYS A 49 -5.29 10.08 0.32
N THR A 50 -6.10 10.18 1.35
CA THR A 50 -5.90 9.50 2.63
C THR A 50 -7.07 8.58 2.89
N VAL A 51 -6.79 7.32 3.20
CA VAL A 51 -7.82 6.32 3.52
C VAL A 51 -7.41 5.56 4.78
N LEU A 52 -8.41 4.99 5.43
CA LEU A 52 -8.23 4.11 6.57
C LEU A 52 -8.59 2.70 6.14
N ILE A 53 -7.64 1.77 6.23
CA ILE A 53 -7.82 0.39 5.77
C ILE A 53 -7.34 -0.58 6.84
N ALA A 54 -8.16 -1.59 7.12
CA ALA A 54 -7.76 -2.72 7.95
C ALA A 54 -6.94 -3.71 7.09
N LEU A 55 -5.77 -4.08 7.57
CA LEU A 55 -4.86 -4.97 6.87
C LEU A 55 -4.57 -6.21 7.70
N PRO A 56 -4.42 -7.39 7.04
CA PRO A 56 -3.84 -8.55 7.69
C PRO A 56 -2.32 -8.37 7.81
N SER A 57 -1.67 -9.26 8.54
CA SER A 57 -0.20 -9.36 8.51
C SER A 57 0.24 -9.73 7.10
N CYS A 58 1.02 -8.88 6.45
CA CYS A 58 1.37 -9.04 5.03
C CYS A 58 2.54 -8.14 4.65
N ASP A 59 3.04 -8.32 3.43
CA ASP A 59 3.93 -7.36 2.80
C ASP A 59 3.11 -6.41 1.93
N LEU A 60 3.32 -5.10 2.08
CA LEU A 60 2.70 -4.09 1.24
C LEU A 60 3.70 -3.57 0.21
N LYS A 61 3.21 -3.32 -0.99
CA LYS A 61 3.97 -2.72 -2.08
C LYS A 61 3.09 -1.74 -2.82
N ILE A 62 3.71 -0.73 -3.46
CA ILE A 62 2.99 0.18 -4.33
C ILE A 62 3.51 0.11 -5.76
N ILE A 63 2.62 0.33 -6.70
CA ILE A 63 2.92 0.53 -8.11
C ILE A 63 2.52 1.96 -8.46
N SER A 64 3.46 2.74 -8.97
CA SER A 64 3.22 4.11 -9.37
C SER A 64 4.00 4.45 -10.63
N ALA A 65 3.38 5.13 -11.57
CA ALA A 65 4.04 5.58 -12.80
C ALA A 65 4.95 6.79 -12.59
N GLY A 66 4.90 7.43 -11.44
CA GLY A 66 5.68 8.63 -11.10
C GLY A 66 6.40 8.49 -9.77
N ALA A 67 6.84 9.62 -9.23
CA ALA A 67 7.56 9.70 -7.96
C ALA A 67 6.63 9.77 -6.75
N ASN A 68 5.46 9.14 -6.82
CA ASN A 68 4.51 9.16 -5.73
C ASN A 68 4.96 8.25 -4.59
N LYS A 69 4.51 8.60 -3.39
CA LYS A 69 4.86 7.88 -2.16
C LYS A 69 3.60 7.52 -1.40
N LEU A 70 3.68 6.41 -0.67
CA LEU A 70 2.65 6.01 0.28
C LEU A 70 3.22 6.14 1.69
N THR A 71 2.50 6.85 2.55
CA THR A 71 2.78 6.90 3.99
C THR A 71 1.83 5.97 4.71
N ILE A 72 2.38 5.11 5.56
CA ILE A 72 1.64 4.13 6.35
C ILE A 72 1.78 4.50 7.83
N ALA A 73 0.67 4.82 8.45
CA ALA A 73 0.67 5.24 9.87
C ALA A 73 -0.35 4.50 10.71
#